data_ba4402b4ad57c90f92be50ca9d572198
#
_entry.id   ba4402b4ad57c90f92be50ca9d572198
#
_cell.length_a   1.000
_cell.length_b   1.000
_cell.length_c   1.000
_cell.angle_alpha   90.00
_cell.angle_beta   90.00
_cell.angle_gamma   90.00
#
_symmetry.space_group_name_H-M   'P 1'
#
loop_
_entity.id
_entity.type
_entity.pdbx_description
1 polymer ?
#
loop_
_entity_poly.entity_id
_entity_poly.type
_entity_poly.pdbx_seq_one_letter_code
_entity_poly.pdbx_strand_id
1 'polypeptide(L)'
;MKRLEEIYMENKQGLYSLALSITRNCAEAEDAIHNAIIRLARKNIDEIGGLKAYVYASVRNASLDILRKKKRLSETSDDIFEVSNAVTHVHPEQELAEKERHFLIRKMLDRLPDKQRETLVMKIYGELTFQQIADILDEPLSTVSSRYERTLKSLKIHVESLV
;
A
#
# COMPACT_ATOMS: atom_id res chain seq x y z
N MET A 1 5.99 1.81 -23.23
CA MET A 1 4.79 2.56 -22.80
C MET A 1 3.58 1.65 -22.64
N LYS A 2 3.16 0.94 -23.67
CA LYS A 2 1.99 0.04 -23.64
C LYS A 2 2.03 -0.99 -22.51
N ARG A 3 3.19 -1.63 -22.29
CA ARG A 3 3.41 -2.60 -21.21
C ARG A 3 3.25 -2.00 -19.79
N LEU A 4 3.67 -0.76 -19.58
CA LEU A 4 3.47 -0.06 -18.30
C LEU A 4 2.00 0.24 -18.04
N GLU A 5 1.31 0.70 -19.07
CA GLU A 5 -0.12 0.99 -19.01
C GLU A 5 -0.94 -0.26 -18.69
N GLU A 6 -0.64 -1.39 -19.36
CA GLU A 6 -1.26 -2.69 -19.10
C GLU A 6 -1.07 -3.11 -17.63
N ILE A 7 0.16 -3.08 -17.13
CA ILE A 7 0.46 -3.43 -15.73
C ILE A 7 -0.25 -2.49 -14.75
N TYR A 8 -0.28 -1.19 -15.04
CA TYR A 8 -0.98 -0.23 -14.20
C TYR A 8 -2.48 -0.54 -14.15
N MET A 9 -3.11 -0.77 -15.28
CA MET A 9 -4.55 -1.05 -15.35
C MET A 9 -4.94 -2.35 -14.64
N GLU A 10 -4.14 -3.41 -14.82
CA GLU A 10 -4.35 -4.70 -14.17
C GLU A 10 -4.13 -4.64 -12.64
N ASN A 11 -3.26 -3.77 -12.17
CA ASN A 11 -2.85 -3.70 -10.77
C ASN A 11 -3.32 -2.43 -10.03
N LYS A 12 -4.20 -1.66 -10.64
CA LYS A 12 -4.66 -0.36 -10.12
C LYS A 12 -5.11 -0.43 -8.65
N GLN A 13 -5.91 -1.43 -8.30
CA GLN A 13 -6.41 -1.60 -6.94
C GLN A 13 -5.29 -1.95 -5.95
N GLY A 14 -4.39 -2.85 -6.32
CA GLY A 14 -3.26 -3.25 -5.48
C GLY A 14 -2.28 -2.11 -5.24
N LEU A 15 -1.96 -1.33 -6.29
CA LEU A 15 -1.10 -0.15 -6.20
C LEU A 15 -1.71 0.94 -5.31
N TYR A 16 -2.99 1.19 -5.48
CA TYR A 16 -3.71 2.15 -4.63
C TYR A 16 -3.77 1.70 -3.18
N SER A 17 -4.07 0.43 -2.93
CA SER A 17 -4.08 -0.14 -1.58
C SER A 17 -2.72 -0.03 -0.89
N LEU A 18 -1.62 -0.27 -1.61
CA LEU A 18 -0.27 -0.09 -1.09
C LEU A 18 0.02 1.38 -0.75
N ALA A 19 -0.20 2.28 -1.68
CA ALA A 19 0.02 3.72 -1.48
C ALA A 19 -0.81 4.26 -0.31
N LEU A 20 -2.09 3.89 -0.24
CA LEU A 20 -2.99 4.29 0.83
C LEU A 20 -2.58 3.73 2.19
N SER A 21 -2.10 2.49 2.24
CA SER A 21 -1.60 1.86 3.48
C SER A 21 -0.38 2.59 4.06
N ILE A 22 0.39 3.28 3.24
CA ILE A 22 1.57 4.05 3.62
C ILE A 22 1.20 5.50 3.94
N THR A 23 0.53 6.18 3.02
CA THR A 23 0.21 7.62 3.15
C THR A 23 -0.97 7.89 4.07
N ARG A 24 -1.90 6.95 4.18
CA ARG A 24 -3.17 7.09 4.93
C ARG A 24 -4.02 8.30 4.51
N ASN A 25 -3.82 8.76 3.29
CA ASN A 25 -4.54 9.88 2.68
C ASN A 25 -4.78 9.58 1.21
N CYS A 26 -6.02 9.69 0.75
CA CYS A 26 -6.40 9.35 -0.63
C CYS A 26 -5.69 10.22 -1.67
N ALA A 27 -5.65 11.53 -1.46
CA ALA A 27 -5.00 12.47 -2.38
C ALA A 27 -3.48 12.20 -2.47
N GLU A 28 -2.84 11.96 -1.34
CA GLU A 28 -1.41 11.63 -1.28
C GLU A 28 -1.12 10.27 -1.94
N ALA A 29 -2.00 9.28 -1.77
CA ALA A 29 -1.87 7.97 -2.43
C ALA A 29 -1.95 8.10 -3.96
N GLU A 30 -2.90 8.87 -4.47
CA GLU A 30 -3.03 9.16 -5.89
C GLU A 30 -1.79 9.91 -6.43
N ASP A 31 -1.29 10.90 -5.70
CA ASP A 31 -0.07 11.62 -6.04
C ASP A 31 1.16 10.71 -6.09
N ALA A 32 1.30 9.80 -5.13
CA ALA A 32 2.39 8.82 -5.11
C ALA A 32 2.37 7.93 -6.35
N ILE A 33 1.20 7.40 -6.71
CA ILE A 33 1.04 6.56 -7.90
C ILE A 33 1.38 7.36 -9.16
N HIS A 34 0.82 8.55 -9.29
CA HIS A 34 1.03 9.42 -10.44
C HIS A 34 2.53 9.75 -10.62
N ASN A 35 3.19 10.15 -9.55
CA ASN A 35 4.62 10.43 -9.56
C ASN A 35 5.46 9.21 -9.93
N ALA A 36 5.12 8.03 -9.41
CA ALA A 36 5.81 6.79 -9.75
C ALA A 36 5.65 6.45 -11.24
N ILE A 37 4.44 6.51 -11.76
CA ILE A 37 4.15 6.20 -13.18
C ILE A 37 4.86 7.20 -14.11
N ILE A 38 4.86 8.50 -13.81
CA ILE A 38 5.58 9.50 -14.62
C ILE A 38 7.09 9.19 -14.64
N ARG A 39 7.69 8.87 -13.49
CA ARG A 39 9.11 8.53 -13.41
C ARG A 39 9.44 7.27 -14.22
N LEU A 40 8.56 6.27 -14.16
CA LEU A 40 8.72 5.02 -14.92
C LEU A 40 8.58 5.23 -16.43
N ALA A 41 7.63 6.06 -16.85
CA ALA A 41 7.41 6.38 -18.27
C ALA A 41 8.63 7.06 -18.94
N ARG A 42 9.49 7.70 -18.15
CA ARG A 42 10.72 8.33 -18.63
C ARG A 42 11.91 7.37 -18.73
N LYS A 43 11.76 6.15 -18.24
CA LYS A 43 12.82 5.13 -18.25
C LYS A 43 12.60 4.13 -19.39
N ASN A 44 13.67 3.50 -19.82
CA ASN A 44 13.57 2.35 -20.71
C ASN A 44 13.13 1.12 -19.89
N ILE A 45 11.82 0.92 -19.80
CA ILE A 45 11.21 -0.16 -19.01
C ILE A 45 11.13 -1.50 -19.73
N ASP A 46 11.40 -1.53 -21.05
CA ASP A 46 11.22 -2.73 -21.85
C ASP A 46 12.24 -3.82 -21.49
N GLU A 47 13.39 -3.42 -20.94
CA GLU A 47 14.46 -4.31 -20.48
C GLU A 47 14.31 -4.75 -19.02
N ILE A 48 13.31 -4.21 -18.28
CA ILE A 48 13.13 -4.53 -16.86
C ILE A 48 12.43 -5.87 -16.74
N GLY A 49 13.16 -6.87 -16.22
CA GLY A 49 12.57 -8.11 -15.74
C GLY A 49 11.74 -7.86 -14.47
N GLY A 50 10.58 -8.51 -14.37
CA GLY A 50 9.72 -8.33 -13.19
C GLY A 50 9.12 -6.92 -13.07
N LEU A 51 8.70 -6.32 -14.17
CA LEU A 51 8.17 -4.96 -14.24
C LEU A 51 7.05 -4.71 -13.23
N LYS A 52 6.18 -5.68 -12.96
CA LYS A 52 5.13 -5.57 -11.94
C LYS A 52 5.72 -5.24 -10.55
N ALA A 53 6.67 -6.04 -10.08
CA ALA A 53 7.32 -5.80 -8.79
C ALA A 53 8.05 -4.45 -8.76
N TYR A 54 8.67 -4.06 -9.87
CA TYR A 54 9.34 -2.77 -10.00
C TYR A 54 8.35 -1.59 -9.92
N VAL A 55 7.16 -1.72 -10.48
CA VAL A 55 6.09 -0.71 -10.34
C VAL A 55 5.65 -0.60 -8.88
N TYR A 56 5.43 -1.72 -8.18
CA TYR A 56 5.10 -1.72 -6.75
C TYR A 56 6.19 -1.07 -5.91
N ALA A 57 7.46 -1.39 -6.16
CA ALA A 57 8.60 -0.74 -5.50
C ALA A 57 8.62 0.78 -5.73
N SER A 58 8.35 1.20 -6.95
CA SER A 58 8.33 2.63 -7.32
C SER A 58 7.20 3.39 -6.62
N VAL A 59 6.01 2.80 -6.54
CA VAL A 59 4.87 3.39 -5.83
C VAL A 59 5.14 3.44 -4.32
N ARG A 60 5.70 2.38 -3.75
CA ARG A 60 6.12 2.36 -2.34
C ARG A 60 7.11 3.49 -2.04
N ASN A 61 8.15 3.63 -2.84
CA ASN A 61 9.16 4.67 -2.66
C ASN A 61 8.56 6.07 -2.78
N ALA A 62 7.70 6.30 -3.76
CA ALA A 62 7.01 7.59 -3.91
C ALA A 62 6.10 7.90 -2.70
N SER A 63 5.41 6.91 -2.16
CA SER A 63 4.58 7.05 -0.95
C SER A 63 5.43 7.41 0.28
N LEU A 64 6.56 6.73 0.47
CA LEU A 64 7.50 7.02 1.55
C LEU A 64 8.13 8.41 1.41
N ASP A 65 8.43 8.86 0.19
CA ASP A 65 8.94 10.21 -0.07
C ASP A 65 7.94 11.29 0.35
N ILE A 66 6.66 11.08 0.10
CA ILE A 66 5.59 11.99 0.55
C ILE A 66 5.56 12.08 2.07
N LEU A 67 5.62 10.94 2.77
CA LEU A 67 5.67 10.93 4.24
C LEU A 67 6.91 11.64 4.79
N ARG A 68 8.07 11.44 4.19
CA ARG A 68 9.31 12.11 4.62
C ARG A 68 9.24 13.63 4.45
N LYS A 69 8.67 14.10 3.35
CA LYS A 69 8.46 15.55 3.11
C LYS A 69 7.48 16.14 4.12
N LYS A 70 6.37 15.44 4.37
CA LYS A 70 5.36 15.85 5.35
C LYS A 70 5.93 15.96 6.75
N LYS A 71 6.74 14.98 7.18
CA LYS A 71 7.41 14.99 8.48
C LYS A 71 8.37 16.19 8.61
N ARG A 72 9.17 16.47 7.58
CA ARG A 72 10.07 17.64 7.59
C ARG A 72 9.33 18.97 7.70
N LEU A 73 8.19 19.10 7.03
CA LEU A 73 7.35 20.31 7.10
C LEU A 73 6.71 20.48 8.48
N SER A 74 6.28 19.38 9.13
CA SER A 74 5.71 19.42 10.48
C SER A 74 6.74 19.73 11.56
N GLU A 75 8.01 19.37 11.38
CA GLU A 75 9.11 19.71 12.29
C GLU A 75 9.51 21.21 12.22
N THR A 76 9.18 21.89 11.12
CA THR A 76 9.49 23.32 10.91
C THR A 76 8.31 24.24 11.19
N SER A 77 7.11 23.71 11.36
CA SER A 77 5.91 24.47 11.75
C SER A 77 5.31 23.86 13.01
N ASP A 78 5.06 24.68 14.03
CA ASP A 78 4.36 24.31 15.28
C ASP A 78 2.87 23.98 15.04
N ASP A 79 2.46 23.76 13.81
CA ASP A 79 1.09 23.39 13.47
C ASP A 79 0.88 21.90 13.72
N ILE A 80 0.09 21.62 14.74
CA ILE A 80 -0.49 20.31 15.01
C ILE A 80 -1.32 19.90 13.79
N PHE A 81 -0.74 19.03 12.97
CA PHE A 81 -1.45 18.46 11.82
C PHE A 81 -2.41 17.40 12.34
N GLU A 82 -3.68 17.72 12.40
CA GLU A 82 -4.74 16.72 12.57
C GLU A 82 -4.61 15.69 11.44
N VAL A 83 -4.39 14.44 11.82
CA VAL A 83 -4.51 13.30 10.90
C VAL A 83 -5.97 13.27 10.44
N SER A 84 -6.22 13.83 9.28
CA SER A 84 -7.53 13.78 8.65
C SER A 84 -7.87 12.32 8.32
N ASN A 85 -8.67 11.71 9.17
CA ASN A 85 -9.27 10.38 8.99
C ASN A 85 -10.36 10.36 7.90
N ALA A 86 -10.31 11.28 6.95
CA ALA A 86 -11.30 11.37 5.90
C ALA A 86 -10.90 10.53 4.69
N VAL A 87 -11.13 9.23 4.77
CA VAL A 87 -11.12 8.39 3.59
C VAL A 87 -12.50 7.78 3.39
N THR A 88 -13.32 8.48 2.64
CA THR A 88 -14.57 7.93 2.15
C THR A 88 -14.61 8.06 0.62
N HIS A 89 -13.97 7.14 -0.07
CA HIS A 89 -14.41 6.80 -1.41
C HIS A 89 -15.20 5.50 -1.33
N VAL A 90 -16.44 5.63 -0.97
CA VAL A 90 -17.40 4.53 -1.02
C VAL A 90 -18.21 4.71 -2.31
N HIS A 91 -18.18 3.72 -3.17
CA HIS A 91 -19.16 3.62 -4.25
C HIS A 91 -20.56 3.60 -3.61
N PRO A 92 -21.51 4.42 -4.10
CA PRO A 92 -22.81 4.61 -3.45
C PRO A 92 -23.74 3.38 -3.45
N GLU A 93 -23.35 2.29 -4.09
CA GLU A 93 -24.22 1.13 -4.34
C GLU A 93 -23.90 -0.12 -3.47
N GLN A 94 -22.98 -0.02 -2.50
CA GLN A 94 -22.70 -1.16 -1.62
C GLN A 94 -23.61 -1.18 -0.40
N GLU A 95 -24.12 -2.38 -0.07
CA GLU A 95 -24.96 -2.60 1.11
C GLU A 95 -24.26 -2.17 2.41
N LEU A 96 -25.04 -1.72 3.37
CA LEU A 96 -24.55 -1.23 4.68
C LEU A 96 -23.63 -2.26 5.38
N ALA A 97 -23.96 -3.55 5.28
CA ALA A 97 -23.16 -4.63 5.87
C ALA A 97 -21.77 -4.77 5.25
N GLU A 98 -21.62 -4.52 3.93
CA GLU A 98 -20.30 -4.50 3.28
C GLU A 98 -19.48 -3.29 3.73
N LYS A 99 -20.10 -2.13 3.88
CA LYS A 99 -19.44 -0.91 4.40
C LYS A 99 -18.90 -1.12 5.81
N GLU A 100 -19.68 -1.73 6.68
CA GLU A 100 -19.28 -2.07 8.05
C GLU A 100 -18.11 -3.08 8.05
N ARG A 101 -18.16 -4.10 7.19
CA ARG A 101 -17.09 -5.08 7.04
C ARG A 101 -15.79 -4.43 6.55
N HIS A 102 -15.86 -3.60 5.52
CA HIS A 102 -14.70 -2.86 5.01
C HIS A 102 -14.12 -1.91 6.05
N PHE A 103 -14.95 -1.26 6.84
CA PHE A 103 -14.53 -0.40 7.93
C PHE A 103 -13.77 -1.17 9.03
N LEU A 104 -14.29 -2.34 9.43
CA LEU A 104 -13.62 -3.21 10.42
C LEU A 104 -12.28 -3.73 9.91
N ILE A 105 -12.21 -4.20 8.66
CA ILE A 105 -10.97 -4.65 8.03
C ILE A 105 -9.95 -3.52 8.00
N ARG A 106 -10.36 -2.32 7.61
CA ARG A 106 -9.48 -1.14 7.59
C ARG A 106 -8.94 -0.82 8.98
N LYS A 107 -9.78 -0.80 10.00
CA LYS A 107 -9.36 -0.60 11.39
C LYS A 107 -8.35 -1.65 11.86
N MET A 108 -8.54 -2.91 11.45
CA MET A 108 -7.60 -3.98 11.78
C MET A 108 -6.25 -3.76 11.09
N LEU A 109 -6.25 -3.39 9.81
CA LEU A 109 -5.03 -3.09 9.05
C LEU A 109 -4.29 -1.86 9.63
N ASP A 110 -5.02 -0.84 10.05
CA ASP A 110 -4.44 0.38 10.62
C ASP A 110 -3.72 0.13 11.95
N ARG A 111 -4.08 -0.91 12.68
CA ARG A 111 -3.42 -1.32 13.92
C ARG A 111 -2.13 -2.12 13.71
N LEU A 112 -1.91 -2.63 12.50
CA LEU A 112 -0.70 -3.37 12.18
C LEU A 112 0.52 -2.44 12.11
N PRO A 113 1.69 -2.86 12.59
CA PRO A 113 2.95 -2.20 12.29
C PRO A 113 3.15 -2.04 10.78
N ASP A 114 3.81 -0.97 10.37
CA ASP A 114 3.93 -0.57 8.95
C ASP A 114 4.39 -1.71 8.04
N LYS A 115 5.46 -2.40 8.40
CA LYS A 115 5.99 -3.50 7.57
C LYS A 115 5.08 -4.73 7.51
N GLN A 116 4.34 -5.01 8.56
CA GLN A 116 3.32 -6.08 8.55
C GLN A 116 2.18 -5.73 7.61
N ARG A 117 1.70 -4.50 7.67
CA ARG A 117 0.63 -3.99 6.79
C ARG A 117 1.07 -3.97 5.33
N GLU A 118 2.25 -3.44 5.04
CA GLU A 118 2.81 -3.42 3.69
C GLU A 118 2.98 -4.83 3.11
N THR A 119 3.52 -5.76 3.88
CA THR A 119 3.69 -7.16 3.47
C THR A 119 2.35 -7.80 3.14
N LEU A 120 1.35 -7.61 3.99
CA LEU A 120 0.01 -8.16 3.80
C LEU A 120 -0.66 -7.59 2.54
N VAL A 121 -0.61 -6.29 2.36
CA VAL A 121 -1.21 -5.61 1.21
C VAL A 121 -0.55 -6.05 -0.10
N MET A 122 0.76 -6.11 -0.15
CA MET A 122 1.49 -6.57 -1.34
C MET A 122 1.19 -8.04 -1.66
N LYS A 123 1.03 -8.89 -0.66
CA LYS A 123 0.73 -10.30 -0.86
C LYS A 123 -0.70 -10.53 -1.33
N ILE A 124 -1.68 -9.92 -0.66
CA ILE A 124 -3.11 -10.17 -0.91
C ILE A 124 -3.62 -9.36 -2.09
N TYR A 125 -3.41 -8.05 -2.09
CA TYR A 125 -3.91 -7.17 -3.16
C TYR A 125 -2.98 -7.10 -4.36
N GLY A 126 -1.67 -7.14 -4.12
CA GLY A 126 -0.67 -7.12 -5.18
C GLY A 126 -0.42 -8.48 -5.83
N GLU A 127 -0.79 -9.57 -5.15
CA GLU A 127 -0.49 -10.94 -5.59
C GLU A 127 1.00 -11.14 -5.92
N LEU A 128 1.87 -10.45 -5.18
CA LEU A 128 3.31 -10.58 -5.30
C LEU A 128 3.80 -11.85 -4.61
N THR A 129 4.88 -12.43 -5.13
CA THR A 129 5.55 -13.54 -4.44
C THR A 129 6.29 -13.03 -3.21
N PHE A 130 6.57 -13.90 -2.25
CA PHE A 130 7.38 -13.54 -1.09
C PHE A 130 8.77 -13.04 -1.48
N GLN A 131 9.36 -13.60 -2.53
CA GLN A 131 10.66 -13.14 -3.03
C GLN A 131 10.57 -11.71 -3.57
N GLN A 132 9.54 -11.40 -4.34
CA GLN A 132 9.31 -10.04 -4.84
C GLN A 132 9.13 -9.04 -3.70
N ILE A 133 8.36 -9.40 -2.68
CA ILE A 133 8.16 -8.56 -1.50
C ILE A 133 9.47 -8.40 -0.72
N ALA A 134 10.23 -9.46 -0.55
CA ALA A 134 11.55 -9.42 0.11
C ALA A 134 12.51 -8.47 -0.62
N ASP A 135 12.54 -8.52 -1.94
CA ASP A 135 13.35 -7.61 -2.75
C ASP A 135 12.89 -6.14 -2.62
N ILE A 136 11.57 -5.90 -2.62
CA ILE A 136 11.01 -4.55 -2.45
C ILE A 136 11.33 -3.98 -1.07
N LEU A 137 11.27 -4.80 -0.02
CA LEU A 137 11.52 -4.37 1.36
C LEU A 137 13.01 -4.41 1.74
N ASP A 138 13.87 -4.95 0.87
CA ASP A 138 15.29 -5.21 1.15
C ASP A 138 15.47 -6.04 2.44
N GLU A 139 14.74 -7.13 2.52
CA GLU A 139 14.74 -8.04 3.66
C GLU A 139 14.86 -9.51 3.22
N PRO A 140 15.36 -10.40 4.09
CA PRO A 140 15.41 -11.83 3.78
C PRO A 140 14.03 -12.42 3.51
N LEU A 141 13.94 -13.37 2.56
CA LEU A 141 12.72 -14.09 2.23
C LEU A 141 12.07 -14.75 3.46
N SER A 142 12.86 -15.38 4.32
CA SER A 142 12.39 -16.01 5.56
C SER A 142 11.75 -15.03 6.53
N THR A 143 12.27 -13.81 6.61
CA THR A 143 11.72 -12.74 7.44
C THR A 143 10.34 -12.30 6.93
N VAL A 144 10.20 -12.14 5.63
CA VAL A 144 8.94 -11.73 4.99
C VAL A 144 7.88 -12.81 5.13
N SER A 145 8.19 -14.07 4.82
CA SER A 145 7.24 -15.17 4.92
C SER A 145 6.78 -15.42 6.37
N SER A 146 7.71 -15.40 7.33
CA SER A 146 7.38 -15.53 8.76
C SER A 146 6.53 -14.36 9.27
N ARG A 147 6.82 -13.15 8.82
CA ARG A 147 6.02 -11.96 9.14
C ARG A 147 4.59 -12.09 8.62
N TYR A 148 4.42 -12.53 7.39
CA TYR A 148 3.13 -12.75 6.79
C TYR A 148 2.29 -13.78 7.57
N GLU A 149 2.87 -14.93 7.90
CA GLU A 149 2.20 -15.97 8.68
C GLU A 149 1.77 -15.48 10.08
N ARG A 150 2.66 -14.79 10.78
CA ARG A 150 2.35 -14.22 12.11
C ARG A 150 1.26 -13.15 12.01
N THR A 151 1.28 -12.33 10.98
CA THR A 151 0.26 -11.31 10.75
C THR A 151 -1.10 -11.93 10.50
N LEU A 152 -1.18 -12.97 9.67
CA LEU A 152 -2.43 -13.70 9.44
C LEU A 152 -2.98 -14.35 10.69
N LYS A 153 -2.13 -14.98 11.51
CA LYS A 153 -2.55 -15.55 12.80
C LYS A 153 -3.12 -14.50 13.74
N SER A 154 -2.46 -13.36 13.85
CA SER A 154 -2.92 -12.23 14.67
C SER A 154 -4.27 -11.70 14.20
N LEU A 155 -4.46 -11.54 12.90
CA LEU A 155 -5.73 -11.09 12.33
C LEU A 155 -6.84 -12.12 12.52
N LYS A 156 -6.55 -13.41 12.36
CA LYS A 156 -7.52 -14.49 12.59
C LYS A 156 -8.05 -14.49 14.02
N ILE A 157 -7.16 -14.37 15.01
CA ILE A 157 -7.54 -14.28 16.42
C ILE A 157 -8.46 -13.08 16.66
N HIS A 158 -8.15 -11.92 16.07
CA HIS A 158 -8.97 -10.73 16.19
C HIS A 158 -10.35 -10.89 15.55
N VAL A 159 -10.43 -11.51 14.36
CA VAL A 159 -11.70 -11.79 13.69
C VAL A 159 -12.56 -12.75 14.52
N GLU A 160 -11.97 -13.81 15.04
CA GLU A 160 -12.68 -14.78 15.89
C GLU A 160 -13.18 -14.14 17.20
N SER A 161 -12.48 -13.16 17.75
CA SER A 161 -12.91 -12.43 18.94
C SER A 161 -14.06 -11.44 18.69
N LEU A 162 -14.31 -11.07 17.44
CA LEU A 162 -15.40 -10.16 17.04
C LEU A 162 -16.70 -10.91 16.67
N VAL A 163 -16.64 -12.23 16.58
CA VAL A 163 -17.77 -13.10 16.37
C VAL A 163 -18.19 -13.73 17.70
#